data_dc108d1b88870b9073ac9c5f17988267
#
_entry.id   dc108d1b88870b9073ac9c5f17988267
#
_cell.length_a   1.000
_cell.length_b   1.000
_cell.length_c   1.000
_cell.angle_alpha   90.00
_cell.angle_beta   90.00
_cell.angle_gamma   90.00
#
_symmetry.space_group_name_H-M   'P 1'
#
loop_
_entity.id
_entity.type
_entity.pdbx_description
1 polymer ?
#
loop_
_entity_poly.entity_id
_entity_poly.type
_entity_poly.pdbx_seq_one_letter_code
_entity_poly.pdbx_strand_id
1 'polypeptide(L)'
;MAEIRDGLGECRRCGSCFRANKLPENRFVDQAFEAVKQAAESAQWDLLVLDEVSHAINKGLLDQGRFIDWLHTALPKVRLVLTGRNMPQALLALADEATECEMVKHPISQGIFGRWGVEY
;
A
#
# COMPACT_ATOMS: atom_id res chain seq x y z
N MET A 1 1.36 5.51 15.48
CA MET A 1 0.73 5.51 14.15
C MET A 1 -0.03 4.21 13.96
N ALA A 2 -1.26 4.28 13.47
CA ALA A 2 -2.02 3.06 13.19
C ALA A 2 -1.49 2.41 11.92
N GLU A 3 -1.26 1.12 11.96
CA GLU A 3 -0.87 0.34 10.81
C GLU A 3 -2.04 -0.50 10.34
N ILE A 4 -2.43 -0.33 9.10
CA ILE A 4 -3.53 -1.07 8.49
C ILE A 4 -2.93 -2.10 7.56
N ARG A 5 -3.18 -3.37 7.83
CA ARG A 5 -2.66 -4.48 7.04
C ARG A 5 -3.79 -5.16 6.28
N ASP A 6 -3.43 -5.75 5.17
CA ASP A 6 -4.37 -6.46 4.31
C ASP A 6 -4.82 -7.82 4.85
N GLY A 7 -4.35 -8.20 6.00
CA GLY A 7 -4.68 -9.49 6.61
C GLY A 7 -3.83 -10.65 6.13
N LEU A 8 -2.97 -10.44 5.15
CA LEU A 8 -2.10 -11.50 4.61
C LEU A 8 -0.75 -11.59 5.31
N GLY A 9 -0.38 -10.55 6.05
CA GLY A 9 0.95 -10.44 6.66
C GLY A 9 1.28 -11.56 7.63
N GLU A 10 0.29 -12.07 8.36
CA GLU A 10 0.51 -13.13 9.34
C GLU A 10 0.77 -14.49 8.71
N CYS A 11 0.26 -14.71 7.52
CA CYS A 11 0.39 -15.99 6.82
C CYS A 11 1.76 -16.22 6.20
N ARG A 12 2.62 -15.24 6.23
CA ARG A 12 3.98 -15.35 5.68
C ARG A 12 4.85 -16.37 6.40
N ARG A 13 4.53 -16.68 7.65
CA ARG A 13 5.31 -17.65 8.43
C ARG A 13 5.33 -19.04 7.84
N CYS A 14 4.18 -19.52 7.40
CA CYS A 14 4.06 -20.86 6.87
C CYS A 14 4.11 -20.92 5.35
N GLY A 15 3.89 -19.82 4.68
CA GLY A 15 3.81 -19.75 3.23
C GLY A 15 2.55 -20.41 2.64
N SER A 16 1.81 -21.17 3.44
CA SER A 16 0.65 -21.92 2.97
C SER A 16 -0.53 -20.98 2.61
N CYS A 17 -0.83 -20.07 3.50
CA CYS A 17 -1.91 -19.10 3.25
C CYS A 17 -1.57 -18.18 2.09
N PHE A 18 -0.32 -17.80 1.97
CA PHE A 18 0.15 -16.97 0.87
C PHE A 18 0.09 -17.70 -0.47
N ARG A 19 0.42 -18.98 -0.51
CA ARG A 19 0.34 -19.81 -1.72
C ARG A 19 -1.09 -20.18 -2.08
N ALA A 20 -1.87 -20.50 -1.07
CA ALA A 20 -3.27 -20.86 -1.25
C ALA A 20 -4.13 -19.64 -1.56
N ASN A 21 -3.59 -18.51 -1.55
CA ASN A 21 -4.12 -17.18 -1.74
C ASN A 21 -5.39 -17.10 -2.59
N LYS A 22 -6.37 -17.85 -2.19
CA LYS A 22 -7.69 -17.95 -2.77
C LYS A 22 -8.72 -17.30 -1.87
N LEU A 23 -8.18 -16.65 -0.84
CA LEU A 23 -9.00 -15.84 0.04
C LEU A 23 -9.60 -14.72 -0.78
N PRO A 24 -10.80 -14.27 -0.43
CA PRO A 24 -11.37 -13.08 -1.04
C PRO A 24 -10.52 -11.87 -0.61
N GLU A 25 -9.38 -11.72 -1.25
CA GLU A 25 -8.42 -10.65 -1.01
C GLU A 25 -9.09 -9.28 -1.06
N ASN A 26 -10.05 -9.13 -1.97
CA ASN A 26 -10.85 -7.92 -2.09
C ASN A 26 -11.49 -7.52 -0.77
N ARG A 27 -11.92 -8.50 0.01
CA ARG A 27 -12.55 -8.23 1.31
C ARG A 27 -11.59 -7.56 2.28
N PHE A 28 -10.34 -8.01 2.34
CA PHE A 28 -9.34 -7.41 3.22
C PHE A 28 -8.93 -6.01 2.75
N VAL A 29 -8.78 -5.85 1.45
CA VAL A 29 -8.45 -4.55 0.86
C VAL A 29 -9.60 -3.57 1.08
N ASP A 30 -10.84 -4.00 0.90
CA ASP A 30 -12.00 -3.16 1.16
C ASP A 30 -12.08 -2.73 2.62
N GLN A 31 -11.83 -3.64 3.56
CA GLN A 31 -11.80 -3.32 4.99
C GLN A 31 -10.69 -2.33 5.31
N ALA A 32 -9.50 -2.53 4.75
CA ALA A 32 -8.39 -1.61 4.93
C ALA A 32 -8.72 -0.23 4.36
N PHE A 33 -9.35 -0.19 3.20
CA PHE A 33 -9.74 1.06 2.57
C PHE A 33 -10.79 1.83 3.40
N GLU A 34 -11.78 1.13 3.94
CA GLU A 34 -12.76 1.75 4.83
C GLU A 34 -12.09 2.30 6.10
N ALA A 35 -11.13 1.59 6.66
CA ALA A 35 -10.38 2.07 7.81
C ALA A 35 -9.56 3.33 7.47
N VAL A 36 -8.97 3.38 6.29
CA VAL A 36 -8.25 4.57 5.81
C VAL A 36 -9.18 5.76 5.67
N LYS A 37 -10.37 5.56 5.11
CA LYS A 37 -11.37 6.62 4.99
C LYS A 37 -11.76 7.17 6.35
N GLN A 38 -12.03 6.29 7.30
CA GLN A 38 -12.36 6.69 8.67
C GLN A 38 -11.22 7.45 9.33
N ALA A 39 -9.99 6.99 9.15
CA ALA A 39 -8.81 7.67 9.69
C ALA A 39 -8.66 9.07 9.11
N ALA A 40 -8.87 9.24 7.81
CA ALA A 40 -8.78 10.54 7.15
C ALA A 40 -9.86 11.50 7.65
N GLU A 41 -11.07 11.00 7.92
CA GLU A 41 -12.19 11.81 8.40
C GLU A 41 -12.14 12.13 9.88
N SER A 42 -11.42 11.33 10.66
CA SER A 42 -11.38 11.45 12.12
C SER A 42 -10.69 12.72 12.62
N ALA A 43 -9.91 13.37 11.77
CA ALA A 43 -9.09 14.54 12.11
C ALA A 43 -8.08 14.28 13.25
N GLN A 44 -7.78 13.01 13.52
CA GLN A 44 -6.81 12.61 14.55
C GLN A 44 -5.39 12.50 14.00
N TRP A 45 -5.25 12.46 12.69
CA TRP A 45 -3.97 12.21 12.02
C TRP A 45 -3.63 13.36 11.08
N ASP A 46 -2.42 13.82 11.16
CA ASP A 46 -1.90 14.84 10.25
C ASP A 46 -1.36 14.22 8.95
N LEU A 47 -0.94 12.98 9.02
CA LEU A 47 -0.32 12.26 7.92
C LEU A 47 -0.78 10.80 7.92
N LEU A 48 -1.17 10.31 6.77
CA LEU A 48 -1.45 8.89 6.55
C LEU A 48 -0.50 8.35 5.49
N VAL A 49 0.08 7.20 5.76
CA VAL A 49 0.95 6.49 4.81
C VAL A 49 0.22 5.24 4.35
N LEU A 50 0.00 5.13 3.06
CA LEU A 50 -0.59 3.95 2.42
C LEU A 50 0.51 3.17 1.73
N ASP A 51 1.04 2.20 2.45
CA ASP A 51 2.16 1.41 2.00
C ASP A 51 1.72 0.37 0.96
N GLU A 52 2.45 0.30 -0.13
CA GLU A 52 2.19 -0.66 -1.22
C GLU A 52 0.78 -0.53 -1.85
N VAL A 53 0.18 0.64 -1.82
CA VAL A 53 -1.16 0.84 -2.38
C VAL A 53 -1.21 0.59 -3.89
N SER A 54 -0.12 0.86 -4.59
CA SER A 54 -0.03 0.60 -6.02
C SER A 54 -0.20 -0.88 -6.34
N HIS A 55 0.28 -1.75 -5.47
CA HIS A 55 0.15 -3.19 -5.63
C HIS A 55 -1.32 -3.63 -5.60
N ALA A 56 -2.09 -3.11 -4.65
CA ALA A 56 -3.51 -3.40 -4.57
C ALA A 56 -4.27 -2.93 -5.82
N ILE A 57 -3.93 -1.75 -6.31
CA ILE A 57 -4.56 -1.18 -7.52
C ILE A 57 -4.18 -2.00 -8.76
N ASN A 58 -2.89 -2.30 -8.93
CA ASN A 58 -2.40 -3.02 -10.11
C ASN A 58 -2.92 -4.46 -10.17
N LYS A 59 -3.20 -5.06 -9.03
CA LYS A 59 -3.82 -6.38 -8.97
C LYS A 59 -5.34 -6.37 -9.11
N GLY A 60 -5.95 -5.21 -9.21
CA GLY A 60 -7.40 -5.11 -9.31
C GLY A 60 -8.14 -5.34 -7.99
N LEU A 61 -7.44 -5.36 -6.87
CA LEU A 61 -8.04 -5.53 -5.54
C LEU A 61 -8.68 -4.24 -5.05
N LEU A 62 -8.15 -3.11 -5.49
CA LEU A 62 -8.68 -1.78 -5.19
C LEU A 62 -8.97 -1.07 -6.50
N ASP A 63 -10.20 -0.64 -6.69
CA ASP A 63 -10.59 0.07 -7.90
C ASP A 63 -9.92 1.45 -7.96
N GLN A 64 -9.18 1.69 -9.03
CA GLN A 64 -8.43 2.92 -9.21
C GLN A 64 -9.34 4.16 -9.24
N GLY A 65 -10.45 4.08 -9.95
CA GLY A 65 -11.39 5.20 -10.05
C GLY A 65 -11.97 5.57 -8.69
N ARG A 66 -12.41 4.58 -7.94
CA ARG A 66 -12.92 4.73 -6.58
C ARG A 66 -11.89 5.37 -5.65
N PHE A 67 -10.65 4.92 -5.75
CA PHE A 67 -9.56 5.45 -4.96
C PHE A 67 -9.26 6.91 -5.31
N ILE A 68 -9.21 7.24 -6.58
CA ILE A 68 -8.98 8.61 -7.04
C ILE A 68 -10.11 9.54 -6.59
N ASP A 69 -11.36 9.11 -6.70
CA ASP A 69 -12.50 9.91 -6.25
C ASP A 69 -12.38 10.20 -4.75
N TRP A 70 -11.99 9.20 -3.96
CA TRP A 70 -11.76 9.41 -2.55
C TRP A 70 -10.60 10.37 -2.28
N LEU A 71 -9.51 10.29 -3.05
CA LEU A 71 -8.38 11.21 -2.89
C LEU A 71 -8.80 12.67 -3.01
N HIS A 72 -9.68 12.98 -3.94
CA HIS A 72 -10.18 14.35 -4.11
C HIS A 72 -10.93 14.86 -2.87
N THR A 73 -11.54 13.98 -2.09
CA THR A 73 -12.21 14.36 -0.85
C THR A 73 -11.27 14.39 0.35
N ALA A 74 -10.26 13.55 0.35
CA ALA A 74 -9.35 13.36 1.50
C ALA A 74 -8.21 14.38 1.53
N LEU A 75 -7.65 14.74 0.38
CA LEU A 75 -6.48 15.61 0.29
C LEU A 75 -6.59 16.95 1.00
N PRO A 76 -7.75 17.63 1.00
CA PRO A 76 -7.88 18.86 1.77
C PRO A 76 -7.86 18.65 3.29
N LYS A 77 -8.03 17.43 3.76
CA LYS A 77 -8.19 17.13 5.20
C LYS A 77 -6.94 16.54 5.85
N VAL A 78 -6.16 15.79 5.09
CA VAL A 78 -5.00 15.06 5.62
C VAL A 78 -3.93 14.95 4.55
N ARG A 79 -2.67 14.92 4.98
CA ARG A 79 -1.55 14.65 4.09
C ARG A 79 -1.47 13.15 3.83
N LEU A 80 -1.23 12.77 2.58
CA LEU A 80 -1.14 11.38 2.17
C LEU A 80 0.22 11.09 1.55
N VAL A 81 0.80 9.96 1.93
CA VAL A 81 1.97 9.38 1.28
C VAL A 81 1.57 8.02 0.73
N LEU A 82 1.73 7.85 -0.56
CA LEU A 82 1.44 6.60 -1.25
C LEU A 82 2.76 5.97 -1.68
N THR A 83 2.93 4.70 -1.39
CA THR A 83 4.14 3.98 -1.81
C THR A 83 3.78 2.77 -2.66
N GLY A 84 4.76 2.25 -3.37
CA GLY A 84 4.63 1.04 -4.14
C GLY A 84 5.39 1.09 -5.45
N ARG A 85 5.45 -0.06 -6.11
CA ARG A 85 6.05 -0.20 -7.43
C ARG A 85 5.00 0.03 -8.50
N ASN A 86 5.47 0.47 -9.67
CA ASN A 86 4.59 0.67 -10.84
C ASN A 86 3.38 1.53 -10.49
N MET A 87 3.63 2.66 -9.84
CA MET A 87 2.55 3.57 -9.46
C MET A 87 1.75 3.99 -10.70
N PRO A 88 0.42 3.85 -10.67
CA PRO A 88 -0.40 4.26 -11.79
C PRO A 88 -0.19 5.73 -12.18
N GLN A 89 -0.10 5.98 -13.47
CA GLN A 89 0.15 7.33 -13.99
C GLN A 89 -0.89 8.35 -13.51
N ALA A 90 -2.13 7.92 -13.37
CA ALA A 90 -3.20 8.79 -12.89
C ALA A 90 -2.95 9.28 -11.47
N LEU A 91 -2.32 8.46 -10.62
CA LEU A 91 -1.94 8.86 -9.26
C LEU A 91 -0.74 9.79 -9.27
N LEU A 92 0.24 9.52 -10.13
CA LEU A 92 1.40 10.40 -10.27
C LEU A 92 0.98 11.80 -10.74
N ALA A 93 -0.01 11.88 -11.61
CA ALA A 93 -0.53 13.14 -12.10
C ALA A 93 -1.21 13.97 -10.99
N LEU A 94 -1.75 13.32 -9.97
CA LEU A 94 -2.40 14.00 -8.84
C LEU A 94 -1.42 14.39 -7.74
N ALA A 95 -0.24 13.80 -7.72
CA ALA A 95 0.72 14.03 -6.66
C ALA A 95 1.32 15.45 -6.76
N ASP A 96 1.48 16.08 -5.61
CA ASP A 96 2.22 17.34 -5.52
C ASP A 96 3.72 17.10 -5.66
N GLU A 97 4.18 15.95 -5.17
CA GLU A 97 5.56 15.53 -5.23
C GLU A 97 5.63 14.02 -5.45
N ALA A 98 6.49 13.59 -6.36
CA ALA A 98 6.72 12.19 -6.63
C ALA A 98 8.21 11.90 -6.63
N THR A 99 8.63 10.91 -5.85
CA THR A 99 10.01 10.47 -5.76
C THR A 99 10.13 9.04 -6.25
N GLU A 100 10.98 8.83 -7.22
CA GLU A 100 11.30 7.49 -7.71
C GLU A 100 12.59 7.02 -7.06
N CYS A 101 12.53 5.85 -6.41
CA CYS A 101 13.70 5.23 -5.81
C CYS A 101 14.25 4.20 -6.79
N GLU A 102 15.41 4.50 -7.37
CA GLU A 102 16.07 3.61 -8.29
C GLU A 102 17.01 2.68 -7.55
N MET A 103 16.92 1.39 -7.86
CA MET A 103 17.83 0.41 -7.30
C MET A 103 19.15 0.45 -8.05
N VAL A 104 20.16 1.05 -7.41
CA VAL A 104 21.53 1.10 -7.97
C VAL A 104 22.26 -0.20 -7.67
N LYS A 105 22.03 -0.79 -6.50
CA LYS A 105 22.71 -1.99 -6.05
C LYS A 105 21.81 -2.76 -5.09
N HIS A 106 21.60 -4.05 -5.34
CA HIS A 106 20.74 -4.88 -4.51
C HIS A 106 21.50 -6.12 -4.04
N PRO A 107 21.42 -6.51 -2.74
CA PRO A 107 22.12 -7.68 -2.22
C PRO A 107 21.82 -8.98 -2.97
N ILE A 108 20.58 -9.18 -3.41
CA ILE A 108 20.19 -10.39 -4.17
C ILE A 108 20.94 -10.47 -5.51
N SER A 109 21.12 -9.35 -6.21
CA SER A 109 21.89 -9.31 -7.47
C SER A 109 23.35 -9.67 -7.28
N GLN A 110 23.85 -9.58 -6.04
CA GLN A 110 25.23 -9.93 -5.67
C GLN A 110 25.33 -11.29 -5.01
N GLY A 111 24.26 -12.09 -5.02
CA GLY A 111 24.20 -13.38 -4.37
C GLY A 111 23.96 -13.31 -2.86
N ILE A 112 23.59 -12.17 -2.33
CA ILE A 112 23.27 -11.97 -0.93
C ILE A 112 21.76 -12.00 -0.76
N PHE A 113 21.25 -12.99 -0.03
CA PHE A 113 19.83 -13.08 0.26
C PHE A 113 19.46 -12.22 1.47
N GLY A 114 18.15 -11.98 1.65
CA GLY A 114 17.65 -11.17 2.73
C GLY A 114 18.22 -11.59 4.08
N ARG A 115 18.60 -10.60 4.88
CA ARG A 115 19.21 -10.84 6.20
C ARG A 115 18.17 -10.67 7.28
N TRP A 116 18.14 -11.66 8.17
CA TRP A 116 17.21 -11.64 9.28
C TRP A 116 17.39 -10.38 10.14
N GLY A 117 16.28 -9.73 10.42
CA GLY A 117 16.28 -8.49 11.22
C GLY A 117 16.62 -7.22 10.43
N VAL A 118 16.93 -7.34 9.14
CA VAL A 118 17.23 -6.17 8.27
C VAL A 118 16.22 -6.05 7.15
N GLU A 119 15.98 -7.12 6.39
CA GLU A 119 15.03 -7.14 5.26
C GLU A 119 13.73 -7.88 5.57
N TYR A 120 13.61 -8.49 6.71
CA TYR A 120 12.40 -9.21 7.12
C TYR A 120 11.72 -8.55 8.31
#